data_c7511552d8f64a6d895b87c0e7ff1c94
#
_entry.id   c7511552d8f64a6d895b87c0e7ff1c94
#
_cell.length_a   1.000
_cell.length_b   1.000
_cell.length_c   1.000
_cell.angle_alpha   90.00
_cell.angle_beta   90.00
_cell.angle_gamma   90.00
#
_symmetry.space_group_name_H-M   'P 1'
#
loop_
_entity.id
_entity.type
_entity.pdbx_description
1 polymer ?
#
loop_
_entity_poly.entity_id
_entity_poly.type
_entity_poly.pdbx_seq_one_letter_code
_entity_poly.pdbx_strand_id
1 'polypeptide(L)'
;IGKELAGYQFRIQVSPLDCTGCGNCADVCPAKTKALVLKPLESQEVEMPRWEYMDKKVGYKQVVEPNNVKNSQFVQPLFEFSGACAGCGETPYIKLITQLFGERMMVANATGCSSIYGASAPSTPYCTNYKTGRGPAWANSLFEDNAEFGFGMAEGANRLRERVKRLLEENMSAFSAAVQAAATAWIAGFDDKDQTLALSDALLAALEKETAPVA
;
A
#
# COMPACT_ATOMS: atom_id res chain seq x y z
N ILE A 1 5.66 10.02 -22.16
CA ILE A 1 5.89 9.45 -20.81
C ILE A 1 6.92 8.32 -20.84
N GLY A 2 7.34 7.85 -21.99
CA GLY A 2 8.32 6.78 -22.21
C GLY A 2 7.77 5.64 -23.05
N LYS A 3 8.68 4.80 -23.57
CA LYS A 3 8.31 3.70 -24.47
C LYS A 3 7.42 2.66 -23.79
N GLU A 4 7.61 2.43 -22.49
CA GLU A 4 6.85 1.46 -21.68
C GLU A 4 5.37 1.82 -21.52
N LEU A 5 5.04 3.11 -21.69
CA LEU A 5 3.69 3.66 -21.60
C LEU A 5 3.11 4.08 -22.96
N ALA A 6 3.69 3.57 -24.05
CA ALA A 6 3.15 3.81 -25.39
C ALA A 6 1.71 3.27 -25.49
N GLY A 7 0.82 4.07 -26.07
CA GLY A 7 -0.60 3.75 -26.17
C GLY A 7 -1.47 4.20 -24.97
N TYR A 8 -0.84 4.70 -23.90
CA TYR A 8 -1.57 5.30 -22.78
C TYR A 8 -1.54 6.83 -22.84
N GLN A 9 -2.62 7.44 -22.39
CA GLN A 9 -2.70 8.89 -22.18
C GLN A 9 -2.45 9.20 -20.71
N PHE A 10 -1.62 10.20 -20.44
CA PHE A 10 -1.31 10.65 -19.09
C PHE A 10 -2.12 11.90 -18.75
N ARG A 11 -2.74 11.89 -17.59
CA ARG A 11 -3.39 13.06 -16.99
C ARG A 11 -3.10 13.09 -15.49
N ILE A 12 -2.80 14.29 -14.98
CA ILE A 12 -2.85 14.54 -13.53
C ILE A 12 -4.27 15.02 -13.24
N GLN A 13 -4.91 14.36 -12.28
CA GLN A 13 -6.23 14.72 -11.79
C GLN A 13 -6.13 15.13 -10.33
N VAL A 14 -6.91 16.10 -9.93
CA VAL A 14 -7.02 16.57 -8.55
C VAL A 14 -8.48 16.44 -8.14
N SER A 15 -8.75 15.95 -6.92
CA SER A 15 -10.06 16.04 -6.32
C SER A 15 -10.31 17.49 -5.86
N PRO A 16 -11.25 18.22 -6.46
CA PRO A 16 -11.46 19.62 -6.09
C PRO A 16 -11.88 19.83 -4.64
N LEU A 17 -12.67 18.88 -4.11
CA LEU A 17 -13.21 18.97 -2.74
C LEU A 17 -12.19 18.63 -1.66
N ASP A 18 -11.18 17.80 -1.99
CA ASP A 18 -10.16 17.36 -1.03
C ASP A 18 -8.86 18.18 -1.13
N CYS A 19 -8.75 19.02 -2.15
CA CYS A 19 -7.57 19.86 -2.34
C CYS A 19 -7.50 20.95 -1.26
N THR A 20 -6.42 20.93 -0.46
CA THR A 20 -6.19 21.91 0.63
C THR A 20 -5.67 23.28 0.12
N GLY A 21 -5.42 23.41 -1.17
CA GLY A 21 -4.96 24.69 -1.77
C GLY A 21 -3.54 25.11 -1.40
N CYS A 22 -2.67 24.18 -0.96
CA CYS A 22 -1.32 24.52 -0.48
C CYS A 22 -0.36 25.08 -1.55
N GLY A 23 -0.66 24.91 -2.85
CA GLY A 23 0.13 25.45 -3.95
C GLY A 23 1.36 24.63 -4.37
N ASN A 24 1.84 23.69 -3.56
CA ASN A 24 3.08 22.95 -3.80
C ASN A 24 3.16 22.32 -5.20
N CYS A 25 2.07 21.72 -5.70
CA CYS A 25 2.06 21.09 -7.02
C CYS A 25 2.24 22.11 -8.18
N ALA A 26 1.70 23.32 -8.02
CA ALA A 26 1.89 24.39 -8.97
C ALA A 26 3.32 24.95 -8.92
N ASP A 27 3.86 25.11 -7.71
CA ASP A 27 5.20 25.68 -7.53
C ASP A 27 6.30 24.76 -8.07
N VAL A 28 6.22 23.47 -7.81
CA VAL A 28 7.23 22.49 -8.28
C VAL A 28 7.00 22.00 -9.71
N CYS A 29 5.94 22.45 -10.38
CA CYS A 29 5.63 22.01 -11.74
C CYS A 29 6.80 22.32 -12.69
N PRO A 30 7.42 21.32 -13.35
CA PRO A 30 8.60 21.50 -14.18
C PRO A 30 8.30 22.04 -15.59
N ALA A 31 7.03 22.15 -15.94
CA ALA A 31 6.62 22.64 -17.26
C ALA A 31 7.00 24.12 -17.44
N LYS A 32 7.49 24.50 -18.61
CA LYS A 32 7.83 25.89 -18.93
C LYS A 32 6.64 26.82 -18.70
N THR A 33 5.46 26.43 -19.19
CA THR A 33 4.18 27.01 -18.79
C THR A 33 3.58 26.08 -17.74
N LYS A 34 3.32 26.59 -16.54
CA LYS A 34 2.78 25.77 -15.44
C LYS A 34 1.56 24.97 -15.90
N ALA A 35 1.65 23.65 -15.79
CA ALA A 35 0.55 22.75 -16.16
C ALA A 35 -0.54 22.72 -15.08
N LEU A 36 -0.18 23.04 -13.84
CA LEU A 36 -1.08 23.13 -12.70
C LEU A 36 -1.15 24.57 -12.22
N VAL A 37 -2.35 25.09 -12.09
CA VAL A 37 -2.64 26.47 -11.69
C VAL A 37 -3.77 26.44 -10.66
N LEU A 38 -3.60 27.18 -9.56
CA LEU A 38 -4.67 27.34 -8.58
C LEU A 38 -5.77 28.24 -9.14
N LYS A 39 -7.01 27.82 -8.91
CA LYS A 39 -8.22 28.58 -9.27
C LYS A 39 -9.24 28.51 -8.13
N PRO A 40 -10.17 29.46 -8.04
CA PRO A 40 -11.28 29.38 -7.10
C PRO A 40 -12.07 28.08 -7.27
N LEU A 41 -12.51 27.47 -6.19
CA LEU A 41 -13.21 26.16 -6.16
C LEU A 41 -14.47 26.19 -7.03
N GLU A 42 -15.23 27.28 -6.96
CA GLU A 42 -16.48 27.48 -7.71
C GLU A 42 -16.28 27.34 -9.23
N SER A 43 -15.10 27.73 -9.72
CA SER A 43 -14.75 27.58 -11.13
C SER A 43 -14.36 26.15 -11.53
N GLN A 44 -14.22 25.24 -10.56
CA GLN A 44 -13.75 23.87 -10.74
C GLN A 44 -14.83 22.80 -10.48
N GLU A 45 -16.07 23.19 -10.27
CA GLU A 45 -17.19 22.26 -10.03
C GLU A 45 -17.34 21.22 -11.15
N VAL A 46 -17.03 21.59 -12.39
CA VAL A 46 -17.06 20.68 -13.56
C VAL A 46 -16.04 19.54 -13.47
N GLU A 47 -15.02 19.67 -12.63
CA GLU A 47 -14.01 18.63 -12.43
C GLU A 47 -14.44 17.56 -11.40
N MET A 48 -15.44 17.82 -10.57
CA MET A 48 -15.95 16.87 -9.56
C MET A 48 -16.46 15.56 -10.21
N PRO A 49 -17.40 15.57 -11.16
CA PRO A 49 -17.85 14.35 -11.82
C PRO A 49 -16.76 13.69 -12.67
N ARG A 50 -15.78 14.46 -13.17
CA ARG A 50 -14.61 13.91 -13.87
C ARG A 50 -13.70 13.13 -12.92
N TRP A 51 -13.48 13.66 -11.71
CA TRP A 51 -12.75 12.96 -10.65
C TRP A 51 -13.45 11.64 -10.29
N GLU A 52 -14.75 11.66 -10.02
CA GLU A 52 -15.52 10.46 -9.69
C GLU A 52 -15.45 9.40 -10.81
N TYR A 53 -15.51 9.83 -12.07
CA TYR A 53 -15.36 8.91 -13.20
C TYR A 53 -13.97 8.27 -13.23
N MET A 54 -12.91 9.05 -12.99
CA MET A 54 -11.54 8.56 -12.96
C MET A 54 -11.35 7.56 -11.82
N ASP A 55 -11.84 7.87 -10.63
CA ASP A 55 -11.72 7.03 -9.45
C ASP A 55 -12.52 5.72 -9.61
N LYS A 56 -13.82 5.81 -9.90
CA LYS A 56 -14.73 4.65 -9.92
C LYS A 56 -14.66 3.79 -11.19
N LYS A 57 -14.29 4.36 -12.34
CA LYS A 57 -14.36 3.67 -13.64
C LYS A 57 -13.00 3.39 -14.27
N VAL A 58 -12.04 4.26 -14.11
CA VAL A 58 -10.71 4.08 -14.69
C VAL A 58 -9.81 3.35 -13.70
N GLY A 59 -9.75 3.79 -12.45
CA GLY A 59 -8.94 3.22 -11.39
C GLY A 59 -7.44 3.23 -11.68
N TYR A 60 -6.67 2.57 -10.84
CA TYR A 60 -5.24 2.45 -11.00
C TYR A 60 -4.87 1.34 -11.98
N LYS A 61 -3.97 1.66 -12.91
CA LYS A 61 -3.43 0.71 -13.90
C LYS A 61 -1.93 0.54 -13.66
N GLN A 62 -1.56 -0.54 -13.00
CA GLN A 62 -0.16 -0.89 -12.83
C GLN A 62 0.32 -1.58 -14.10
N VAL A 63 0.79 -0.78 -15.06
CA VAL A 63 1.25 -1.24 -16.37
C VAL A 63 2.78 -1.24 -16.50
N VAL A 64 3.47 -0.79 -15.46
CA VAL A 64 4.94 -0.75 -15.39
C VAL A 64 5.39 -1.21 -14.00
N GLU A 65 6.58 -1.80 -13.94
CA GLU A 65 7.19 -2.18 -12.67
C GLU A 65 7.61 -0.94 -11.86
N PRO A 66 7.35 -0.86 -10.55
CA PRO A 66 7.65 0.28 -9.70
C PRO A 66 9.14 0.37 -9.31
N ASN A 67 10.04 0.13 -10.25
CA ASN A 67 11.50 0.06 -10.03
C ASN A 67 12.20 1.41 -10.01
N ASN A 68 11.46 2.49 -10.16
CA ASN A 68 11.96 3.87 -10.08
C ASN A 68 10.83 4.82 -9.62
N VAL A 69 11.21 6.04 -9.22
CA VAL A 69 10.27 7.03 -8.67
C VAL A 69 9.12 7.35 -9.63
N LYS A 70 9.39 7.47 -10.92
CA LYS A 70 8.35 7.73 -11.93
C LYS A 70 7.32 6.59 -11.97
N ASN A 71 7.79 5.36 -12.07
CA ASN A 71 6.91 4.20 -12.21
C ASN A 71 6.13 3.90 -10.93
N SER A 72 6.73 4.12 -9.76
CA SER A 72 6.05 3.94 -8.46
C SER A 72 4.81 4.81 -8.32
N GLN A 73 4.75 5.97 -9.00
CA GLN A 73 3.61 6.86 -8.94
C GLN A 73 2.36 6.36 -9.69
N PHE A 74 2.48 5.26 -10.45
CA PHE A 74 1.34 4.59 -11.09
C PHE A 74 0.76 3.43 -10.25
N VAL A 75 1.41 3.10 -9.13
CA VAL A 75 0.89 2.14 -8.15
C VAL A 75 -0.14 2.83 -7.26
N GLN A 76 -1.21 2.12 -6.89
CA GLN A 76 -2.18 2.64 -5.95
C GLN A 76 -1.50 3.02 -4.63
N PRO A 77 -1.59 4.27 -4.16
CA PRO A 77 -1.15 4.62 -2.82
C PRO A 77 -2.12 4.01 -1.80
N LEU A 78 -1.57 3.49 -0.70
CA LEU A 78 -2.38 3.00 0.41
C LEU A 78 -2.36 3.97 1.60
N PHE A 79 -2.17 5.23 1.28
CA PHE A 79 -2.25 6.38 2.17
C PHE A 79 -2.74 7.60 1.36
N GLU A 80 -3.98 8.00 1.58
CA GLU A 80 -4.65 9.07 0.82
C GLU A 80 -5.53 9.93 1.72
N PHE A 81 -5.70 11.19 1.36
CA PHE A 81 -6.62 12.13 2.02
C PHE A 81 -6.39 12.28 3.52
N SER A 82 -5.13 12.38 3.93
CA SER A 82 -4.77 12.56 5.33
C SER A 82 -5.24 13.91 5.87
N GLY A 83 -5.62 13.96 7.14
CA GLY A 83 -5.91 15.19 7.86
C GLY A 83 -4.67 16.00 8.27
N ALA A 84 -3.52 15.79 7.63
CA ALA A 84 -2.29 16.55 7.87
C ALA A 84 -2.43 18.02 7.42
N CYS A 85 -1.53 18.88 7.89
CA CYS A 85 -1.48 20.28 7.48
C CYS A 85 -1.33 20.41 5.95
N ALA A 86 -1.90 21.45 5.37
CA ALA A 86 -1.71 21.79 3.98
C ALA A 86 -0.21 21.92 3.65
N GLY A 87 0.25 21.19 2.63
CA GLY A 87 1.67 21.18 2.27
C GLY A 87 2.60 20.44 3.25
N CYS A 88 2.08 19.54 4.08
CA CYS A 88 2.88 18.72 4.98
C CYS A 88 4.01 18.01 4.21
N GLY A 89 5.25 18.15 4.69
CA GLY A 89 6.42 17.54 4.04
C GLY A 89 6.61 16.05 4.34
N GLU A 90 5.87 15.48 5.30
CA GLU A 90 6.00 14.07 5.70
C GLU A 90 5.11 13.14 4.86
N THR A 91 3.89 13.55 4.59
CA THR A 91 2.88 12.71 3.93
C THR A 91 3.28 12.17 2.55
N PRO A 92 4.05 12.88 1.71
CA PRO A 92 4.54 12.34 0.44
C PRO A 92 5.46 11.12 0.59
N TYR A 93 6.25 11.08 1.65
CA TYR A 93 7.13 9.93 1.95
C TYR A 93 6.32 8.73 2.40
N ILE A 94 5.32 8.93 3.25
CA ILE A 94 4.43 7.85 3.70
C ILE A 94 3.67 7.29 2.48
N LYS A 95 3.12 8.16 1.64
CA LYS A 95 2.48 7.76 0.38
C LYS A 95 3.40 6.87 -0.47
N LEU A 96 4.64 7.30 -0.70
CA LEU A 96 5.61 6.54 -1.49
C LEU A 96 5.92 5.17 -0.87
N ILE A 97 6.14 5.12 0.44
CA ILE A 97 6.42 3.86 1.16
C ILE A 97 5.22 2.91 1.04
N THR A 98 3.99 3.41 1.14
CA THR A 98 2.79 2.57 0.95
C THR A 98 2.62 2.09 -0.48
N GLN A 99 3.05 2.85 -1.48
CA GLN A 99 3.06 2.41 -2.88
C GLN A 99 4.03 1.26 -3.13
N LEU A 100 5.15 1.22 -2.39
CA LEU A 100 6.19 0.21 -2.55
C LEU A 100 5.95 -1.04 -1.68
N PHE A 101 5.44 -0.86 -0.47
CA PHE A 101 5.42 -1.91 0.55
C PHE A 101 4.06 -2.07 1.24
N GLY A 102 3.08 -1.21 0.96
CA GLY A 102 1.87 -1.04 1.77
C GLY A 102 1.06 -2.31 2.00
N GLU A 103 0.99 -3.23 1.05
CA GLU A 103 0.21 -4.48 1.21
C GLU A 103 0.75 -5.42 2.29
N ARG A 104 2.00 -5.26 2.69
CA ARG A 104 2.69 -6.09 3.69
C ARG A 104 3.32 -5.27 4.81
N MET A 105 3.02 -3.98 4.85
CA MET A 105 3.63 -3.05 5.79
C MET A 105 2.96 -3.14 7.15
N MET A 106 3.77 -3.18 8.20
CA MET A 106 3.34 -3.00 9.58
C MET A 106 3.95 -1.71 10.11
N VAL A 107 3.13 -0.86 10.69
CA VAL A 107 3.52 0.46 11.19
C VAL A 107 3.39 0.48 12.70
N ALA A 108 4.53 0.59 13.38
CA ALA A 108 4.59 0.94 14.79
C ALA A 108 4.78 2.47 14.88
N ASN A 109 3.71 3.20 15.11
CA ASN A 109 3.72 4.65 15.12
C ASN A 109 3.98 5.17 16.53
N ALA A 110 4.81 6.19 16.67
CA ALA A 110 4.98 6.91 17.93
C ALA A 110 3.99 8.07 18.01
N THR A 111 3.61 8.46 19.22
CA THR A 111 2.73 9.61 19.44
C THR A 111 3.36 10.90 18.89
N GLY A 112 2.61 11.58 18.02
CA GLY A 112 3.01 12.80 17.33
C GLY A 112 2.01 13.18 16.25
N CYS A 113 2.40 14.01 15.28
CA CYS A 113 1.53 14.38 14.15
C CYS A 113 1.01 13.15 13.39
N SER A 114 1.87 12.16 13.18
CA SER A 114 1.50 10.93 12.47
C SER A 114 0.48 10.07 13.20
N SER A 115 0.36 10.17 14.53
CA SER A 115 -0.74 9.53 15.27
C SER A 115 -2.06 10.27 15.06
N ILE A 116 -2.03 11.59 14.93
CA ILE A 116 -3.23 12.39 14.74
C ILE A 116 -3.79 12.19 13.34
N TYR A 117 -3.03 12.48 12.28
CA TYR A 117 -3.53 12.31 10.92
C TYR A 117 -3.59 10.83 10.48
N GLY A 118 -2.90 9.93 11.18
CA GLY A 118 -2.88 8.50 10.86
C GLY A 118 -4.13 7.73 11.31
N ALA A 119 -4.75 8.14 12.44
CA ALA A 119 -5.91 7.43 12.97
C ALA A 119 -6.87 8.26 13.81
N SER A 120 -6.45 9.39 14.39
CA SER A 120 -7.23 10.07 15.41
C SER A 120 -8.15 11.18 14.89
N ALA A 121 -7.90 11.74 13.70
CA ALA A 121 -8.66 12.88 13.22
C ALA A 121 -8.82 12.93 11.71
N PRO A 122 -10.04 13.05 11.26
CA PRO A 122 -11.29 12.46 11.72
C PRO A 122 -11.45 11.02 11.22
N SER A 123 -10.55 10.59 10.32
CA SER A 123 -10.53 9.27 9.69
C SER A 123 -9.09 8.83 9.45
N THR A 124 -8.88 7.53 9.30
CA THR A 124 -7.57 7.01 8.91
C THR A 124 -7.34 7.20 7.41
N PRO A 125 -6.17 7.71 7.00
CA PRO A 125 -5.78 7.82 5.59
C PRO A 125 -5.25 6.51 5.00
N TYR A 126 -4.95 5.53 5.85
CA TYR A 126 -4.49 4.22 5.39
C TYR A 126 -5.66 3.42 4.83
N CYS A 127 -5.44 2.82 3.67
CA CYS A 127 -6.45 2.03 2.98
C CYS A 127 -5.86 0.71 2.44
N THR A 128 -6.73 -0.14 1.91
CA THR A 128 -6.32 -1.41 1.30
C THR A 128 -6.27 -1.29 -0.21
N ASN A 129 -5.44 -2.11 -0.84
CA ASN A 129 -5.47 -2.30 -2.27
C ASN A 129 -6.82 -2.91 -2.68
N TYR A 130 -7.54 -2.24 -3.56
CA TYR A 130 -8.90 -2.66 -3.95
C TYR A 130 -8.95 -3.97 -4.73
N LYS A 131 -7.82 -4.46 -5.28
CA LYS A 131 -7.74 -5.75 -5.97
C LYS A 131 -7.45 -6.89 -5.00
N THR A 132 -6.53 -6.68 -4.05
CA THR A 132 -6.04 -7.74 -3.16
C THR A 132 -6.69 -7.71 -1.78
N GLY A 133 -7.31 -6.59 -1.39
CA GLY A 133 -7.85 -6.37 -0.04
C GLY A 133 -6.78 -6.22 1.04
N ARG A 134 -5.49 -6.22 0.67
CA ARG A 134 -4.35 -6.09 1.59
C ARG A 134 -3.97 -4.62 1.75
N GLY A 135 -3.47 -4.26 2.93
CA GLY A 135 -3.01 -2.90 3.22
C GLY A 135 -2.21 -2.83 4.51
N PRO A 136 -1.71 -1.63 4.85
CA PRO A 136 -0.90 -1.45 6.05
C PRO A 136 -1.65 -1.81 7.33
N ALA A 137 -1.00 -2.55 8.22
CA ALA A 137 -1.42 -2.69 9.60
C ALA A 137 -0.78 -1.55 10.41
N TRP A 138 -1.60 -0.74 11.08
CA TRP A 138 -1.13 0.43 11.81
C TRP A 138 -1.53 0.34 13.28
N ALA A 139 -0.59 0.60 14.16
CA ALA A 139 -0.82 0.71 15.59
C ALA A 139 0.06 1.80 16.18
N ASN A 140 -0.41 2.44 17.25
CA ASN A 140 0.28 3.54 17.92
C ASN A 140 0.72 3.13 19.33
N SER A 141 1.90 3.60 19.71
CA SER A 141 2.40 3.55 21.09
C SER A 141 2.80 4.93 21.58
N LEU A 142 3.29 5.01 22.80
CA LEU A 142 3.92 6.23 23.29
C LEU A 142 5.27 6.45 22.60
N PHE A 143 5.76 7.67 22.62
CA PHE A 143 7.06 8.00 22.03
C PHE A 143 8.19 7.25 22.74
N GLU A 144 8.07 7.10 24.04
CA GLU A 144 9.08 6.51 24.92
C GLU A 144 9.28 5.01 24.73
N ASP A 145 8.24 4.28 24.30
CA ASP A 145 8.23 2.82 24.20
C ASP A 145 8.10 2.31 22.75
N ASN A 146 8.19 3.20 21.76
CA ASN A 146 7.91 2.84 20.38
C ASN A 146 8.91 1.82 19.81
N ALA A 147 10.16 1.85 20.23
CA ALA A 147 11.18 0.91 19.78
C ALA A 147 10.83 -0.52 20.23
N GLU A 148 10.48 -0.69 21.50
CA GLU A 148 10.06 -1.96 22.09
C GLU A 148 8.74 -2.45 21.47
N PHE A 149 7.81 -1.56 21.28
CA PHE A 149 6.53 -1.86 20.63
C PHE A 149 6.73 -2.37 19.21
N GLY A 150 7.53 -1.68 18.41
CA GLY A 150 7.85 -2.10 17.05
C GLY A 150 8.62 -3.42 17.00
N PHE A 151 9.55 -3.62 17.91
CA PHE A 151 10.24 -4.90 18.07
C PHE A 151 9.26 -6.03 18.43
N GLY A 152 8.34 -5.78 19.35
CA GLY A 152 7.32 -6.75 19.73
C GLY A 152 6.39 -7.13 18.56
N MET A 153 5.99 -6.15 17.72
CA MET A 153 5.22 -6.42 16.51
C MET A 153 5.99 -7.31 15.52
N ALA A 154 7.28 -7.01 15.31
CA ALA A 154 8.14 -7.78 14.40
C ALA A 154 8.35 -9.19 14.90
N GLU A 155 8.64 -9.36 16.20
CA GLU A 155 8.82 -10.67 16.83
C GLU A 155 7.53 -11.48 16.80
N GLY A 156 6.38 -10.85 17.08
CA GLY A 156 5.08 -11.50 16.98
C GLY A 156 4.80 -12.03 15.58
N ALA A 157 5.07 -11.23 14.53
CA ALA A 157 4.92 -11.67 13.15
C ALA A 157 5.86 -12.83 12.80
N ASN A 158 7.12 -12.79 13.26
CA ASN A 158 8.09 -13.85 13.04
C ASN A 158 7.64 -15.16 13.73
N ARG A 159 7.17 -15.10 14.96
CA ARG A 159 6.64 -16.27 15.68
C ARG A 159 5.42 -16.89 15.01
N LEU A 160 4.54 -16.07 14.45
CA LEU A 160 3.41 -16.57 13.66
C LEU A 160 3.88 -17.30 12.40
N ARG A 161 4.86 -16.75 11.68
CA ARG A 161 5.46 -17.38 10.50
C ARG A 161 6.13 -18.71 10.86
N GLU A 162 6.92 -18.75 11.94
CA GLU A 162 7.55 -19.99 12.45
C GLU A 162 6.50 -21.03 12.84
N ARG A 163 5.40 -20.60 13.46
CA ARG A 163 4.29 -21.50 13.80
C ARG A 163 3.67 -22.10 12.54
N VAL A 164 3.42 -21.33 11.51
CA VAL A 164 2.91 -21.85 10.23
C VAL A 164 3.87 -22.85 9.64
N LYS A 165 5.18 -22.56 9.62
CA LYS A 165 6.22 -23.48 9.14
C LYS A 165 6.17 -24.81 9.86
N ARG A 166 6.14 -24.78 11.18
CA ARG A 166 6.06 -26.00 12.01
C ARG A 166 4.78 -26.80 11.74
N LEU A 167 3.62 -26.12 11.66
CA LEU A 167 2.35 -26.78 11.37
C LEU A 167 2.36 -27.48 10.00
N LEU A 168 2.96 -26.85 8.99
CA LEU A 168 3.12 -27.47 7.67
C LEU A 168 4.04 -28.70 7.73
N GLU A 169 5.17 -28.60 8.43
CA GLU A 169 6.12 -29.72 8.60
C GLU A 169 5.49 -30.92 9.34
N GLU A 170 4.77 -30.66 10.43
CA GLU A 170 4.11 -31.68 11.26
C GLU A 170 2.96 -32.39 10.53
N ASN A 171 2.26 -31.69 9.63
CA ASN A 171 1.07 -32.22 8.96
C ASN A 171 1.28 -32.49 7.47
N MET A 172 2.52 -32.47 6.97
CA MET A 172 2.83 -32.58 5.54
C MET A 172 2.14 -33.78 4.87
N SER A 173 2.13 -34.93 5.52
CA SER A 173 1.53 -36.16 4.99
C SER A 173 -0.01 -36.13 4.89
N ALA A 174 -0.67 -35.22 5.59
CA ALA A 174 -2.12 -35.09 5.55
C ALA A 174 -2.63 -34.22 4.38
N PHE A 175 -1.76 -33.47 3.76
CA PHE A 175 -2.11 -32.57 2.65
C PHE A 175 -2.09 -33.28 1.28
N SER A 176 -2.82 -32.73 0.34
CA SER A 176 -2.73 -33.11 -1.08
C SER A 176 -1.34 -32.86 -1.67
N ALA A 177 -0.99 -33.56 -2.73
CA ALA A 177 0.28 -33.39 -3.42
C ALA A 177 0.55 -31.92 -3.86
N ALA A 178 -0.50 -31.19 -4.22
CA ALA A 178 -0.38 -29.79 -4.60
C ALA A 178 0.02 -28.91 -3.41
N VAL A 179 -0.60 -29.10 -2.25
CA VAL A 179 -0.24 -28.37 -1.02
C VAL A 179 1.14 -28.78 -0.52
N GLN A 180 1.49 -30.08 -0.57
CA GLN A 180 2.83 -30.55 -0.20
C GLN A 180 3.93 -29.88 -1.02
N ALA A 181 3.75 -29.78 -2.36
CA ALA A 181 4.71 -29.12 -3.23
C ALA A 181 4.84 -27.63 -2.91
N ALA A 182 3.73 -26.92 -2.75
CA ALA A 182 3.72 -25.51 -2.42
C ALA A 182 4.31 -25.23 -1.04
N ALA A 183 3.98 -26.04 -0.03
CA ALA A 183 4.53 -25.95 1.34
C ALA A 183 6.03 -26.20 1.37
N THR A 184 6.51 -27.21 0.64
CA THR A 184 7.95 -27.50 0.52
C THR A 184 8.70 -26.33 -0.09
N ALA A 185 8.18 -25.74 -1.17
CA ALA A 185 8.76 -24.55 -1.79
C ALA A 185 8.75 -23.34 -0.83
N TRP A 186 7.66 -23.12 -0.11
CA TRP A 186 7.55 -22.02 0.84
C TRP A 186 8.52 -22.17 2.01
N ILE A 187 8.69 -23.38 2.55
CA ILE A 187 9.65 -23.70 3.62
C ILE A 187 11.09 -23.47 3.11
N ALA A 188 11.41 -23.92 1.91
CA ALA A 188 12.73 -23.73 1.32
C ALA A 188 13.08 -22.25 1.09
N GLY A 189 12.08 -21.43 0.69
CA GLY A 189 12.24 -19.99 0.48
C GLY A 189 11.87 -19.13 1.70
N PHE A 190 11.76 -19.69 2.90
CA PHE A 190 11.24 -19.02 4.11
C PHE A 190 11.95 -17.71 4.44
N ASP A 191 13.28 -17.65 4.25
CA ASP A 191 14.12 -16.49 4.52
C ASP A 191 14.49 -15.68 3.26
N ASP A 192 14.02 -16.11 2.08
CA ASP A 192 14.26 -15.43 0.83
C ASP A 192 13.25 -14.29 0.65
N LYS A 193 13.72 -13.06 0.84
CA LYS A 193 12.90 -11.85 0.78
C LYS A 193 12.29 -11.58 -0.58
N ASP A 194 12.94 -12.00 -1.65
CA ASP A 194 12.51 -11.74 -3.04
C ASP A 194 11.42 -12.72 -3.49
N GLN A 195 11.45 -13.95 -2.99
CA GLN A 195 10.53 -15.01 -3.35
C GLN A 195 9.35 -15.17 -2.38
N THR A 196 9.48 -14.70 -1.15
CA THR A 196 8.50 -14.93 -0.07
C THR A 196 7.06 -14.59 -0.47
N LEU A 197 6.84 -13.49 -1.20
CA LEU A 197 5.48 -13.08 -1.61
C LEU A 197 4.87 -14.10 -2.59
N ALA A 198 5.59 -14.43 -3.66
CA ALA A 198 5.11 -15.36 -4.68
C ALA A 198 4.88 -16.77 -4.11
N LEU A 199 5.77 -17.23 -3.23
CA LEU A 199 5.66 -18.52 -2.55
C LEU A 199 4.46 -18.55 -1.57
N SER A 200 4.19 -17.45 -0.87
CA SER A 200 3.03 -17.34 0.01
C SER A 200 1.72 -17.33 -0.77
N ASP A 201 1.66 -16.63 -1.89
CA ASP A 201 0.46 -16.60 -2.75
C ASP A 201 0.21 -17.97 -3.38
N ALA A 202 1.26 -18.69 -3.79
CA ALA A 202 1.14 -20.07 -4.30
C ALA A 202 0.64 -21.04 -3.23
N LEU A 203 1.15 -20.93 -2.00
CA LEU A 203 0.71 -21.76 -0.88
C LEU A 203 -0.75 -21.48 -0.52
N LEU A 204 -1.15 -20.21 -0.43
CA LEU A 204 -2.54 -19.83 -0.16
C LEU A 204 -3.48 -20.37 -1.24
N ALA A 205 -3.14 -20.21 -2.52
CA ALA A 205 -3.95 -20.72 -3.63
C ALA A 205 -4.06 -22.26 -3.63
N ALA A 206 -3.06 -22.98 -3.12
CA ALA A 206 -3.12 -24.42 -2.97
C ALA A 206 -4.02 -24.81 -1.78
N LEU A 207 -3.90 -24.13 -0.64
CA LEU A 207 -4.71 -24.35 0.56
C LEU A 207 -6.20 -24.05 0.33
N GLU A 208 -6.53 -23.01 -0.41
CA GLU A 208 -7.93 -22.68 -0.76
C GLU A 208 -8.64 -23.80 -1.55
N LYS A 209 -7.89 -24.61 -2.27
CA LYS A 209 -8.40 -25.75 -3.02
C LYS A 209 -8.33 -27.07 -2.24
N GLU A 210 -7.76 -27.03 -1.05
CA GLU A 210 -7.62 -28.22 -0.21
C GLU A 210 -8.99 -28.62 0.35
N THR A 211 -9.37 -29.85 0.12
CA THR A 211 -10.67 -30.42 0.57
C THR A 211 -10.49 -31.36 1.77
N ALA A 212 -9.26 -31.69 2.12
CA ALA A 212 -9.00 -32.52 3.29
C ALA A 212 -9.27 -31.72 4.58
N PRO A 213 -9.98 -32.28 5.56
CA PRO A 213 -10.14 -31.62 6.85
C PRO A 213 -8.76 -31.52 7.51
N VAL A 214 -8.28 -30.31 7.67
CA VAL A 214 -7.12 -30.01 8.51
C VAL A 214 -7.61 -30.08 9.95
N ALA A 215 -7.15 -31.06 10.68
CA ALA A 215 -7.50 -31.28 12.08
C ALA A 215 -6.86 -30.21 12.99
#